data_3ee90db40899d3a6e3c8c5774512ba3d
#
_entry.id   3ee90db40899d3a6e3c8c5774512ba3d
#
_cell.length_a   1.000
_cell.length_b   1.000
_cell.length_c   1.000
_cell.angle_alpha   90.00
_cell.angle_beta   90.00
_cell.angle_gamma   90.00
#
_symmetry.space_group_name_H-M   'P 1'
#
loop_
_entity.id
_entity.type
_entity.pdbx_description
1 polymer ?
#
loop_
_entity_poly.entity_id
_entity_poly.type
_entity_poly.pdbx_seq_one_letter_code
_entity_poly.pdbx_strand_id
1 'polypeptide(L)'
;MKTVKTKDFEKEFTKLPFSIKKLFETQEKIFQKNWLDSRLHTKRIKELPGVYSIRITRRYRALFYFDKNGDAIFFAIGHRKEIYRQ
;
A
#
# COMPACT_ATOMS: atom_id res chain seq x y z
N MET A 1 9.57 -0.63 11.27
CA MET A 1 9.94 -0.86 9.86
C MET A 1 9.84 0.44 9.09
N LYS A 2 10.81 0.71 8.25
CA LYS A 2 10.79 1.92 7.43
C LYS A 2 9.91 1.75 6.20
N THR A 3 9.10 2.76 5.89
CA THR A 3 8.28 2.81 4.69
C THR A 3 8.73 3.98 3.83
N VAL A 4 8.78 3.75 2.53
CA VAL A 4 9.19 4.76 1.53
C VAL A 4 8.08 4.84 0.49
N LYS A 5 7.80 6.04 0.01
CA LYS A 5 6.77 6.25 -1.02
C LYS A 5 7.44 6.80 -2.27
N THR A 6 7.15 6.20 -3.42
CA THR A 6 7.68 6.68 -4.69
C THR A 6 6.97 7.96 -5.12
N LYS A 7 7.53 8.65 -6.09
CA LYS A 7 6.89 9.85 -6.66
C LYS A 7 5.53 9.51 -7.26
N ASP A 8 5.42 8.36 -7.92
CA ASP A 8 4.15 7.93 -8.50
C ASP A 8 3.12 7.68 -7.43
N PHE A 9 3.52 7.04 -6.32
CA PHE A 9 2.63 6.85 -5.18
C PHE A 9 2.13 8.19 -4.65
N GLU A 10 3.05 9.13 -4.41
CA GLU A 10 2.72 10.44 -3.86
C GLU A 10 1.72 11.18 -4.77
N LYS A 11 1.95 11.11 -6.07
CA LYS A 11 1.08 11.74 -7.06
C LYS A 11 -0.34 11.18 -7.00
N GLU A 12 -0.48 9.87 -6.95
CA GLU A 12 -1.79 9.23 -6.85
C GLU A 12 -2.44 9.49 -5.49
N PHE A 13 -1.64 9.50 -4.44
CA PHE A 13 -2.12 9.75 -3.08
C PHE A 13 -2.80 11.12 -2.97
N THR A 14 -2.21 12.15 -3.58
CA THR A 14 -2.76 13.50 -3.50
C THR A 14 -4.15 13.61 -4.13
N LYS A 15 -4.47 12.72 -5.06
CA LYS A 15 -5.77 12.72 -5.75
C LYS A 15 -6.88 12.03 -4.97
N LEU A 16 -6.54 11.34 -3.89
CA LEU A 16 -7.52 10.56 -3.13
C LEU A 16 -8.39 11.44 -2.26
N PRO A 17 -9.62 10.99 -1.95
CA PRO A 17 -10.45 11.69 -0.95
C PRO A 17 -9.74 11.79 0.38
N PHE A 18 -9.99 12.86 1.11
CA PHE A 18 -9.36 13.11 2.40
C PHE A 18 -9.53 11.93 3.36
N SER A 19 -10.74 11.34 3.40
CA SER A 19 -11.02 10.21 4.29
C SER A 19 -10.13 9.00 3.99
N ILE A 20 -9.83 8.76 2.71
CA ILE A 20 -8.98 7.64 2.29
C ILE A 20 -7.53 7.92 2.67
N LYS A 21 -7.09 9.17 2.50
CA LYS A 21 -5.73 9.56 2.94
C LYS A 21 -5.53 9.31 4.42
N LYS A 22 -6.50 9.68 5.23
CA LYS A 22 -6.45 9.48 6.69
C LYS A 22 -6.40 8.00 7.05
N LEU A 23 -7.20 7.19 6.37
CA LEU A 23 -7.21 5.75 6.61
C LEU A 23 -5.89 5.11 6.22
N PHE A 24 -5.28 5.56 5.10
CA PHE A 24 -3.96 5.06 4.76
C PHE A 24 -2.95 5.35 5.86
N GLU A 25 -2.96 6.57 6.40
CA GLU A 25 -2.03 6.94 7.47
C GLU A 25 -2.18 6.03 8.69
N THR A 26 -3.42 5.70 9.05
CA THR A 26 -3.70 4.77 10.14
C THR A 26 -3.15 3.38 9.82
N GLN A 27 -3.41 2.89 8.61
CA GLN A 27 -2.94 1.58 8.17
C GLN A 27 -1.42 1.53 8.11
N GLU A 28 -0.78 2.63 7.70
CA GLU A 28 0.67 2.69 7.63
C GLU A 28 1.31 2.54 9.02
N LYS A 29 0.71 3.14 10.03
CA LYS A 29 1.21 3.01 11.41
C LYS A 29 1.13 1.57 11.90
N ILE A 30 0.03 0.90 11.58
CA ILE A 30 -0.14 -0.52 11.90
C ILE A 30 0.93 -1.33 11.16
N PHE A 31 1.09 -1.05 9.87
CA PHE A 31 2.05 -1.71 9.00
C PHE A 31 3.48 -1.61 9.54
N GLN A 32 3.88 -0.44 10.00
CA GLN A 32 5.22 -0.22 10.50
C GLN A 32 5.54 -1.06 11.74
N LYS A 33 4.51 -1.40 12.51
CA LYS A 33 4.68 -2.28 13.69
C LYS A 33 4.62 -3.74 13.30
N ASN A 34 3.73 -4.11 12.39
CA ASN A 34 3.59 -5.49 11.93
C ASN A 34 2.88 -5.50 10.57
N TRP A 35 3.66 -5.69 9.52
CA TRP A 35 3.13 -5.65 8.15
C TRP A 35 2.17 -6.82 7.84
N LEU A 36 2.13 -7.83 8.69
CA LEU A 36 1.21 -8.97 8.56
C LEU A 36 0.02 -8.87 9.52
N ASP A 37 -0.18 -7.72 10.17
CA ASP A 37 -1.33 -7.51 11.04
C ASP A 37 -2.62 -7.79 10.27
N SER A 38 -3.54 -8.55 10.88
CA SER A 38 -4.77 -8.98 10.22
C SER A 38 -5.63 -7.84 9.70
N ARG A 39 -5.54 -6.66 10.33
CA ARG A 39 -6.31 -5.48 9.91
C ARG A 39 -5.89 -4.95 8.55
N LEU A 40 -4.69 -5.30 8.07
CA LEU A 40 -4.17 -4.85 6.79
C LEU A 40 -4.60 -5.74 5.64
N HIS A 41 -5.04 -6.97 5.91
CA HIS A 41 -5.36 -7.96 4.88
C HIS A 41 -4.27 -8.05 3.83
N THR A 42 -3.01 -8.15 4.28
CA THR A 42 -1.86 -8.23 3.38
C THR A 42 -1.95 -9.44 2.48
N LYS A 43 -1.76 -9.24 1.17
CA LYS A 43 -1.82 -10.31 0.18
C LYS A 43 -0.67 -10.20 -0.80
N ARG A 44 -0.18 -11.36 -1.27
CA ARG A 44 0.75 -11.42 -2.39
C ARG A 44 -0.03 -11.21 -3.69
N ILE A 45 0.59 -10.53 -4.63
CA ILE A 45 0.01 -10.35 -5.96
C ILE A 45 0.62 -11.42 -6.86
N LYS A 46 -0.18 -12.40 -7.29
CA LYS A 46 0.30 -13.54 -8.05
C LYS A 46 1.04 -13.16 -9.31
N GLU A 47 0.52 -12.16 -10.02
CA GLU A 47 1.05 -11.74 -11.31
C GLU A 47 2.31 -10.90 -11.20
N LEU A 48 2.66 -10.46 -10.00
CA LEU A 48 3.81 -9.59 -9.74
C LEU A 48 4.65 -10.17 -8.61
N PRO A 49 5.58 -11.08 -8.90
CA PRO A 49 6.41 -11.70 -7.87
C PRO A 49 7.10 -10.65 -7.00
N GLY A 50 7.02 -10.85 -5.69
CA GLY A 50 7.63 -9.93 -4.73
C GLY A 50 6.79 -8.71 -4.39
N VAL A 51 5.62 -8.56 -5.01
CA VAL A 51 4.72 -7.44 -4.74
C VAL A 51 3.56 -7.89 -3.86
N TYR A 52 3.18 -7.02 -2.93
CA TYR A 52 2.10 -7.27 -1.98
C TYR A 52 1.14 -6.10 -1.99
N SER A 53 -0.06 -6.32 -1.47
CA SER A 53 -1.03 -5.26 -1.25
C SER A 53 -1.45 -5.22 0.21
N ILE A 54 -1.83 -4.03 0.66
CA ILE A 54 -2.57 -3.88 1.92
C ILE A 54 -3.90 -3.18 1.62
N ARG A 55 -4.89 -3.52 2.43
CA ARG A 55 -6.22 -2.91 2.31
C ARG A 55 -6.26 -1.60 3.09
N ILE A 56 -6.67 -0.52 2.40
CA ILE A 56 -6.96 0.76 3.04
C ILE A 56 -8.43 0.76 3.47
N THR A 57 -9.30 0.49 2.51
CA THR A 57 -10.71 0.20 2.72
C THR A 57 -11.05 -1.00 1.83
N ARG A 58 -12.31 -1.40 1.84
CA ARG A 58 -12.78 -2.47 0.98
C ARG A 58 -12.47 -2.21 -0.51
N ARG A 59 -12.48 -0.94 -0.92
CA ARG A 59 -12.30 -0.55 -2.33
C ARG A 59 -10.92 -0.02 -2.67
N TYR A 60 -10.12 0.36 -1.69
CA TYR A 60 -8.82 0.97 -1.91
C TYR A 60 -7.71 0.08 -1.40
N ARG A 61 -6.63 -0.01 -2.18
CA ARG A 61 -5.45 -0.82 -1.87
C ARG A 61 -4.19 0.01 -2.09
N ALA A 62 -3.13 -0.36 -1.39
CA ALA A 62 -1.79 0.16 -1.66
C ALA A 62 -0.89 -1.02 -1.98
N LEU A 63 0.01 -0.86 -2.94
CA LEU A 63 0.94 -1.90 -3.36
C LEU A 63 2.34 -1.55 -2.90
N PHE A 64 3.09 -2.55 -2.49
CA PHE A 64 4.45 -2.36 -2.03
C PHE A 64 5.30 -3.59 -2.31
N TYR A 65 6.61 -3.39 -2.23
CA TYR A 65 7.60 -4.47 -2.25
C TYR A 65 8.68 -4.13 -1.25
N PHE A 66 9.49 -5.12 -0.89
CA PHE A 66 10.63 -4.89 -0.01
C PHE A 66 11.88 -4.71 -0.84
N ASP A 67 12.67 -3.69 -0.51
CA ASP A 67 13.97 -3.52 -1.15
C ASP A 67 15.01 -4.42 -0.48
N LYS A 68 16.25 -4.37 -0.96
CA LYS A 68 17.32 -5.22 -0.42
C LYS A 68 17.65 -4.93 1.04
N ASN A 69 17.28 -3.75 1.53
CA ASN A 69 17.53 -3.37 2.93
C ASN A 69 16.36 -3.76 3.85
N GLY A 70 15.31 -4.33 3.29
CA GLY A 70 14.12 -4.70 4.06
C GLY A 70 13.15 -3.55 4.28
N ASP A 71 13.37 -2.42 3.62
CA ASP A 71 12.42 -1.31 3.67
C ASP A 71 11.23 -1.59 2.74
N ALA A 72 10.04 -1.17 3.14
CA ALA A 72 8.85 -1.34 2.33
C ALA A 72 8.68 -0.14 1.41
N ILE A 73 8.65 -0.40 0.11
CA ILE A 73 8.54 0.63 -0.92
C ILE A 73 7.11 0.61 -1.46
N PHE A 74 6.33 1.62 -1.08
CA PHE A 74 4.98 1.80 -1.61
C PHE A 74 5.05 2.53 -2.93
N PHE A 75 4.53 1.94 -3.99
CA PHE A 75 4.66 2.48 -5.35
C PHE A 75 3.33 2.71 -6.06
N ALA A 76 2.21 2.25 -5.49
CA ALA A 76 0.89 2.45 -6.09
C ALA A 76 -0.17 2.48 -5.01
N ILE A 77 -1.18 3.30 -5.21
CA ILE A 77 -2.35 3.37 -4.33
C ILE A 77 -3.54 3.80 -5.18
N GLY A 78 -4.69 3.19 -4.95
CA GLY A 78 -5.89 3.53 -5.71
C GLY A 78 -7.00 2.53 -5.51
N HIS A 79 -8.06 2.70 -6.32
CA HIS A 79 -9.20 1.81 -6.29
C HIS A 79 -8.79 0.43 -6.80
N ARG A 80 -9.27 -0.62 -6.12
CA ARG A 80 -8.88 -2.01 -6.44
C ARG A 80 -9.14 -2.40 -7.90
N LYS A 81 -10.13 -1.78 -8.55
CA LYS A 81 -10.45 -2.08 -9.95
C LYS A 81 -9.41 -1.50 -10.91
N GLU A 82 -8.70 -0.47 -10.50
CA GLU A 82 -7.75 0.23 -11.36
C GLU A 82 -6.31 -0.18 -11.07
N ILE A 83 -6.00 -0.38 -9.80
CA ILE A 83 -4.62 -0.58 -9.36
C ILE A 83 -4.02 -1.88 -9.92
N TYR A 84 -4.84 -2.91 -10.17
CA TYR A 84 -4.38 -4.20 -10.69
C TYR A 84 -4.34 -4.28 -12.20
N ARG A 85 -4.69 -3.20 -12.90
CA ARG A 85 -4.70 -3.17 -14.37
C ARG A 85 -3.38 -2.71 -14.98
N GLN A 86 -2.43 -2.37 -14.16
CA GLN A 86 -1.15 -1.85 -14.64
C GLN A 86 -0.20 -2.97 -15.04
#